data_775db477bffe738161269a6de169bc11
#
_entry.id   775db477bffe738161269a6de169bc11
#
_cell.length_a   1.000
_cell.length_b   1.000
_cell.length_c   1.000
_cell.angle_alpha   90.00
_cell.angle_beta   90.00
_cell.angle_gamma   90.00
#
_symmetry.space_group_name_H-M   'P 1'
#
loop_
_entity.id
_entity.type
_entity.pdbx_description
1 polymer ?
#
loop_
_entity_poly.entity_id
_entity_poly.type
_entity_poly.pdbx_seq_one_letter_code
_entity_poly.pdbx_strand_id
1 'polypeptide(L)'
;MLIEVTGLRKRFGDVEALRGVSFRVAAGEIYGLLGPNGAGKSTTINILCGLLRPDGGEARLNGIDVVRDPVGARRVLGVVPQEVALYSDMSARENLAFFGRLYGLRGADLRSRIDRVLGQVNLADRAKEPIERYSGGMLRRLNISAGILHGPAIVLLDEPTVGLDPQSRAAILDLVRTIAADAAVVYTTHYLDEAERLCDRLAIIDHGAVLAEGTLGDLRQAAGEREIVALRGVFQSEAVPAALGMSPDVQILKCTADELLFSVRSAERELSGLMAIAGGLGTVREVAIKQPSLENLFIKLTGRALRE
;
A
#
# COMPACT_ATOMS: atom_id res chain seq x y z
N MET A 1 7.52 8.81 -18.32
CA MET A 1 7.26 8.46 -16.93
C MET A 1 7.07 9.71 -16.10
N LEU A 2 6.09 9.73 -15.17
CA LEU A 2 5.90 10.87 -14.26
C LEU A 2 6.68 10.70 -12.96
N ILE A 3 6.85 9.46 -12.49
CA ILE A 3 7.67 9.16 -11.32
C ILE A 3 8.77 8.19 -11.74
N GLU A 4 9.99 8.51 -11.37
CA GLU A 4 11.16 7.66 -11.59
C GLU A 4 11.97 7.57 -10.29
N VAL A 5 12.10 6.38 -9.76
CA VAL A 5 12.82 6.06 -8.52
C VAL A 5 13.88 5.03 -8.86
N THR A 6 15.14 5.30 -8.51
CA THR A 6 16.27 4.43 -8.83
C THR A 6 17.17 4.26 -7.61
N GLY A 7 17.23 3.04 -7.10
CA GLY A 7 18.16 2.62 -6.07
C GLY A 7 18.06 3.40 -4.75
N LEU A 8 16.86 3.87 -4.35
CA LEU A 8 16.71 4.66 -3.13
C LEU A 8 17.17 3.90 -1.90
N ARG A 9 18.05 4.54 -1.14
CA ARG A 9 18.56 4.07 0.15
C ARG A 9 18.29 5.09 1.24
N LYS A 10 17.92 4.59 2.42
CA LYS A 10 17.76 5.43 3.60
C LYS A 10 18.06 4.66 4.86
N ARG A 11 18.83 5.27 5.76
CA ARG A 11 19.21 4.71 7.04
C ARG A 11 18.83 5.68 8.18
N PHE A 12 18.35 5.13 9.28
CA PHE A 12 18.09 5.84 10.52
C PHE A 12 18.86 5.13 11.65
N GLY A 13 19.98 5.71 12.08
CA GLY A 13 20.89 5.05 13.01
C GLY A 13 21.33 3.70 12.45
N ASP A 14 21.04 2.60 13.15
CA ASP A 14 21.37 1.24 12.74
C ASP A 14 20.32 0.58 11.83
N VAL A 15 19.17 1.21 11.64
CA VAL A 15 18.08 0.68 10.82
C VAL A 15 18.19 1.15 9.38
N GLU A 16 18.37 0.24 8.44
CA GLU A 16 18.32 0.50 7.01
C GLU A 16 16.86 0.41 6.53
N ALA A 17 16.18 1.56 6.47
CA ALA A 17 14.77 1.66 6.13
C ALA A 17 14.49 1.46 4.63
N LEU A 18 15.45 1.79 3.75
CA LEU A 18 15.39 1.50 2.31
C LEU A 18 16.73 0.94 1.82
N ARG A 19 16.65 -0.14 1.03
CA ARG A 19 17.79 -0.96 0.58
C ARG A 19 17.92 -1.00 -0.94
N GLY A 20 17.67 0.14 -1.61
CA GLY A 20 17.80 0.23 -3.07
C GLY A 20 16.46 0.10 -3.79
N VAL A 21 15.40 0.71 -3.25
CA VAL A 21 14.06 0.72 -3.86
C VAL A 21 14.09 1.41 -5.21
N SER A 22 13.54 0.74 -6.23
CA SER A 22 13.44 1.25 -7.60
C SER A 22 12.07 0.94 -8.16
N PHE A 23 11.42 1.91 -8.81
CA PHE A 23 10.18 1.74 -9.56
C PHE A 23 9.91 2.94 -10.46
N ARG A 24 8.94 2.80 -11.37
CA ARG A 24 8.51 3.87 -12.29
C ARG A 24 6.99 3.88 -12.39
N VAL A 25 6.41 5.09 -12.51
CA VAL A 25 4.96 5.25 -12.67
C VAL A 25 4.66 6.12 -13.87
N ALA A 26 3.74 5.68 -14.72
CA ALA A 26 3.28 6.41 -15.90
C ALA A 26 2.15 7.41 -15.54
N ALA A 27 1.80 8.29 -16.48
CA ALA A 27 0.60 9.11 -16.37
C ALA A 27 -0.65 8.21 -16.42
N GLY A 28 -1.64 8.48 -15.59
CA GLY A 28 -2.88 7.69 -15.53
C GLY A 28 -2.73 6.31 -14.88
N GLU A 29 -1.58 6.01 -14.29
CA GLU A 29 -1.31 4.73 -13.63
C GLU A 29 -1.52 4.84 -12.11
N ILE A 30 -2.17 3.84 -11.52
CA ILE A 30 -2.22 3.63 -10.07
C ILE A 30 -1.18 2.57 -9.72
N TYR A 31 -0.10 3.01 -9.09
CA TYR A 31 1.00 2.15 -8.65
C TYR A 31 0.92 1.88 -7.16
N GLY A 32 0.79 0.61 -6.77
CA GLY A 32 0.70 0.16 -5.38
C GLY A 32 2.07 -0.08 -4.75
N LEU A 33 2.29 0.41 -3.53
CA LEU A 33 3.35 -0.06 -2.66
C LEU A 33 2.72 -0.89 -1.54
N LEU A 34 2.73 -2.21 -1.70
CA LEU A 34 2.12 -3.16 -0.77
C LEU A 34 3.16 -3.71 0.20
N GLY A 35 2.92 -3.64 1.48
CA GLY A 35 3.82 -4.23 2.47
C GLY A 35 3.40 -3.96 3.91
N PRO A 36 3.96 -4.67 4.89
CA PRO A 36 3.63 -4.51 6.29
C PRO A 36 4.10 -3.15 6.85
N ASN A 37 3.70 -2.85 8.08
CA ASN A 37 4.20 -1.70 8.80
C ASN A 37 5.72 -1.82 8.99
N GLY A 38 6.44 -0.71 8.76
CA GLY A 38 7.91 -0.71 8.79
C GLY A 38 8.61 -1.23 7.53
N ALA A 39 7.87 -1.60 6.47
CA ALA A 39 8.47 -2.06 5.20
C ALA A 39 9.23 -0.99 4.41
N GLY A 40 9.05 0.31 4.75
CA GLY A 40 9.69 1.44 4.05
C GLY A 40 8.74 2.27 3.18
N LYS A 41 7.42 1.98 3.18
CA LYS A 41 6.42 2.67 2.36
C LYS A 41 6.40 4.19 2.63
N SER A 42 6.13 4.60 3.86
CA SER A 42 6.09 6.03 4.25
C SER A 42 7.45 6.71 4.14
N THR A 43 8.55 5.98 4.33
CA THR A 43 9.90 6.51 4.08
C THR A 43 10.09 6.86 2.60
N THR A 44 9.62 6.00 1.69
CA THR A 44 9.63 6.26 0.24
C THR A 44 8.76 7.49 -0.09
N ILE A 45 7.54 7.56 0.43
CA ILE A 45 6.64 8.73 0.26
C ILE A 45 7.34 10.01 0.75
N ASN A 46 7.93 10.00 1.94
CA ASN A 46 8.59 11.18 2.52
C ASN A 46 9.80 11.65 1.70
N ILE A 47 10.54 10.75 1.05
CA ILE A 47 11.60 11.12 0.12
C ILE A 47 11.01 11.78 -1.13
N LEU A 48 9.97 11.20 -1.72
CA LEU A 48 9.31 11.77 -2.90
C LEU A 48 8.70 13.16 -2.61
N CYS A 49 8.21 13.39 -1.39
CA CYS A 49 7.73 14.71 -0.94
C CYS A 49 8.85 15.71 -0.68
N GLY A 50 10.14 15.29 -0.72
CA GLY A 50 11.27 16.12 -0.32
C GLY A 50 11.29 16.47 1.17
N LEU A 51 10.62 15.66 2.01
CA LEU A 51 10.65 15.77 3.48
C LEU A 51 11.85 15.04 4.07
N LEU A 52 12.31 13.99 3.40
CA LEU A 52 13.51 13.24 3.76
C LEU A 52 14.50 13.25 2.60
N ARG A 53 15.78 13.44 2.92
CA ARG A 53 16.85 13.27 1.95
C ARG A 53 17.27 11.79 1.92
N PRO A 54 17.35 11.15 0.74
CA PRO A 54 17.91 9.80 0.62
C PRO A 54 19.41 9.81 0.91
N ASP A 55 19.93 8.68 1.37
CA ASP A 55 21.39 8.49 1.58
C ASP A 55 22.05 7.90 0.32
N GLY A 56 21.26 7.42 -0.63
CA GLY A 56 21.70 6.94 -1.95
C GLY A 56 20.52 6.78 -2.90
N GLY A 57 20.84 6.66 -4.20
CA GLY A 57 19.86 6.61 -5.26
C GLY A 57 19.32 8.00 -5.63
N GLU A 58 18.34 8.03 -6.53
CA GLU A 58 17.70 9.26 -7.00
C GLU A 58 16.19 9.05 -7.21
N ALA A 59 15.45 10.15 -7.10
CA ALA A 59 14.03 10.20 -7.42
C ALA A 59 13.71 11.45 -8.24
N ARG A 60 12.89 11.30 -9.28
CA ARG A 60 12.43 12.38 -10.15
C ARG A 60 10.91 12.37 -10.27
N LEU A 61 10.31 13.54 -10.17
CA LEU A 61 8.89 13.78 -10.35
C LEU A 61 8.70 14.71 -11.55
N ASN A 62 8.05 14.21 -12.60
CA ASN A 62 7.91 14.91 -13.88
C ASN A 62 9.26 15.45 -14.40
N GLY A 63 10.31 14.63 -14.32
CA GLY A 63 11.68 14.99 -14.69
C GLY A 63 12.44 15.85 -13.66
N ILE A 64 11.80 16.36 -12.62
CA ILE A 64 12.39 17.22 -11.59
C ILE A 64 13.01 16.34 -10.48
N ASP A 65 14.28 16.52 -10.21
CA ASP A 65 15.00 15.83 -9.12
C ASP A 65 14.53 16.36 -7.75
N VAL A 66 14.00 15.46 -6.91
CA VAL A 66 13.41 15.84 -5.61
C VAL A 66 14.42 16.38 -4.59
N VAL A 67 15.72 16.10 -4.77
CA VAL A 67 16.79 16.59 -3.88
C VAL A 67 17.34 17.91 -4.36
N ARG A 68 17.50 18.09 -5.69
CA ARG A 68 18.09 19.29 -6.29
C ARG A 68 17.08 20.44 -6.37
N ASP A 69 15.83 20.13 -6.69
CA ASP A 69 14.74 21.11 -6.74
C ASP A 69 13.48 20.60 -6.00
N PRO A 70 13.51 20.57 -4.65
CA PRO A 70 12.38 20.10 -3.86
C PRO A 70 11.16 21.02 -3.97
N VAL A 71 11.35 22.30 -4.29
CA VAL A 71 10.25 23.26 -4.44
C VAL A 71 9.52 23.01 -5.77
N GLY A 72 10.27 22.84 -6.85
CA GLY A 72 9.70 22.50 -8.16
C GLY A 72 8.98 21.16 -8.12
N ALA A 73 9.57 20.14 -7.48
CA ALA A 73 8.97 18.82 -7.30
C ALA A 73 7.62 18.89 -6.54
N ARG A 74 7.54 19.68 -5.48
CA ARG A 74 6.29 19.84 -4.70
C ARG A 74 5.17 20.55 -5.46
N ARG A 75 5.48 21.37 -6.47
CA ARG A 75 4.46 22.05 -7.28
C ARG A 75 3.65 21.10 -8.16
N VAL A 76 4.24 19.99 -8.58
CA VAL A 76 3.57 18.97 -9.42
C VAL A 76 2.95 17.84 -8.59
N LEU A 77 3.07 17.92 -7.25
CA LEU A 77 2.76 16.86 -6.33
C LEU A 77 1.58 17.20 -5.43
N GLY A 78 0.59 16.32 -5.35
CA GLY A 78 -0.41 16.26 -4.30
C GLY A 78 -0.05 15.18 -3.28
N VAL A 79 -0.14 15.49 -2.01
CA VAL A 79 0.20 14.55 -0.92
C VAL A 79 -0.98 14.40 0.03
N VAL A 80 -1.31 13.16 0.32
CA VAL A 80 -2.33 12.80 1.31
C VAL A 80 -1.66 11.93 2.35
N PRO A 81 -1.28 12.49 3.49
CA PRO A 81 -0.63 11.74 4.56
C PRO A 81 -1.60 10.79 5.26
N GLN A 82 -1.04 9.80 5.97
CA GLN A 82 -1.80 8.83 6.75
C GLN A 82 -2.66 9.51 7.82
N GLU A 83 -2.12 10.52 8.51
CA GLU A 83 -2.89 11.34 9.45
C GLU A 83 -3.65 12.45 8.72
N VAL A 84 -4.81 12.80 9.25
CA VAL A 84 -5.62 13.90 8.70
C VAL A 84 -4.95 15.23 9.03
N ALA A 85 -4.47 15.94 8.01
CA ALA A 85 -3.76 17.21 8.14
C ALA A 85 -4.70 18.41 7.86
N LEU A 86 -5.78 18.52 8.62
CA LEU A 86 -6.80 19.56 8.48
C LEU A 86 -6.98 20.33 9.79
N TYR A 87 -7.46 21.56 9.70
CA TYR A 87 -7.77 22.41 10.86
C TYR A 87 -9.19 22.10 11.35
N SER A 88 -9.31 21.50 12.51
CA SER A 88 -10.57 20.97 13.07
C SER A 88 -11.62 22.05 13.36
N ASP A 89 -11.19 23.25 13.73
CA ASP A 89 -12.01 24.44 14.03
C ASP A 89 -12.54 25.17 12.80
N MET A 90 -11.99 24.85 11.61
CA MET A 90 -12.43 25.40 10.33
C MET A 90 -13.48 24.51 9.66
N SER A 91 -14.31 25.11 8.82
CA SER A 91 -15.18 24.39 7.90
C SER A 91 -14.38 23.70 6.76
N ALA A 92 -15.02 22.76 6.06
CA ALA A 92 -14.40 22.12 4.89
C ALA A 92 -13.98 23.16 3.83
N ARG A 93 -14.84 24.15 3.57
CA ARG A 93 -14.57 25.23 2.61
C ARG A 93 -13.38 26.08 3.03
N GLU A 94 -13.28 26.43 4.30
CA GLU A 94 -12.16 27.22 4.83
C GLU A 94 -10.84 26.45 4.77
N ASN A 95 -10.83 25.16 5.14
CA ASN A 95 -9.67 24.28 4.97
C ASN A 95 -9.20 24.27 3.51
N LEU A 96 -10.09 24.00 2.57
CA LEU A 96 -9.74 23.96 1.15
C LEU A 96 -9.29 25.35 0.64
N ALA A 97 -9.89 26.43 1.13
CA ALA A 97 -9.47 27.77 0.76
C ALA A 97 -8.06 28.10 1.31
N PHE A 98 -7.73 27.63 2.52
CA PHE A 98 -6.40 27.76 3.09
C PHE A 98 -5.36 27.04 2.23
N PHE A 99 -5.53 25.73 1.98
CA PHE A 99 -4.59 24.94 1.17
C PHE A 99 -4.50 25.45 -0.26
N GLY A 100 -5.63 25.81 -0.90
CA GLY A 100 -5.60 26.35 -2.24
C GLY A 100 -4.80 27.63 -2.37
N ARG A 101 -4.86 28.52 -1.37
CA ARG A 101 -4.05 29.75 -1.35
C ARG A 101 -2.56 29.47 -1.20
N LEU A 102 -2.17 28.43 -0.45
CA LEU A 102 -0.76 28.01 -0.35
C LEU A 102 -0.21 27.59 -1.72
N TYR A 103 -1.04 26.97 -2.58
CA TYR A 103 -0.70 26.66 -3.96
C TYR A 103 -0.91 27.81 -4.94
N GLY A 104 -1.22 29.02 -4.45
CA GLY A 104 -1.37 30.23 -5.28
C GLY A 104 -2.73 30.40 -5.95
N LEU A 105 -3.70 29.53 -5.67
CA LEU A 105 -5.07 29.67 -6.19
C LEU A 105 -5.77 30.88 -5.57
N ARG A 106 -6.52 31.65 -6.36
CA ARG A 106 -7.18 32.90 -5.89
C ARG A 106 -8.51 33.13 -6.60
N GLY A 107 -9.32 33.99 -6.02
CA GLY A 107 -10.52 34.55 -6.66
C GLY A 107 -11.55 33.52 -7.11
N ALA A 108 -11.97 33.63 -8.35
CA ALA A 108 -12.99 32.75 -8.93
C ALA A 108 -12.46 31.33 -9.20
N ASP A 109 -11.18 31.18 -9.59
CA ASP A 109 -10.56 29.87 -9.81
C ASP A 109 -10.53 29.03 -8.51
N LEU A 110 -10.10 29.63 -7.40
CA LEU A 110 -10.12 28.96 -6.10
C LEU A 110 -11.54 28.50 -5.74
N ARG A 111 -12.54 29.37 -5.88
CA ARG A 111 -13.94 29.02 -5.56
C ARG A 111 -14.44 27.86 -6.42
N SER A 112 -14.23 27.95 -7.73
CA SER A 112 -14.65 26.91 -8.68
C SER A 112 -14.01 25.55 -8.37
N ARG A 113 -12.71 25.52 -8.05
CA ARG A 113 -12.01 24.28 -7.68
C ARG A 113 -12.51 23.70 -6.36
N ILE A 114 -12.76 24.53 -5.35
CA ILE A 114 -13.36 24.11 -4.09
C ILE A 114 -14.74 23.47 -4.33
N ASP A 115 -15.61 24.11 -5.12
CA ASP A 115 -16.95 23.59 -5.40
C ASP A 115 -16.87 22.26 -6.14
N ARG A 116 -15.94 22.13 -7.10
CA ARG A 116 -15.70 20.89 -7.83
C ARG A 116 -15.28 19.75 -6.92
N VAL A 117 -14.22 19.93 -6.12
CA VAL A 117 -13.72 18.83 -5.26
C VAL A 117 -14.72 18.46 -4.17
N LEU A 118 -15.44 19.43 -3.59
CA LEU A 118 -16.50 19.15 -2.62
C LEU A 118 -17.65 18.34 -3.24
N GLY A 119 -18.00 18.64 -4.50
CA GLY A 119 -18.97 17.84 -5.25
C GLY A 119 -18.49 16.42 -5.50
N GLN A 120 -17.23 16.24 -5.93
CA GLN A 120 -16.64 14.94 -6.20
C GLN A 120 -16.64 14.01 -4.97
N VAL A 121 -16.50 14.58 -3.78
CA VAL A 121 -16.44 13.80 -2.52
C VAL A 121 -17.76 13.79 -1.75
N ASN A 122 -18.84 14.29 -2.32
CA ASN A 122 -20.17 14.39 -1.69
C ASN A 122 -20.14 15.10 -0.33
N LEU A 123 -19.48 16.27 -0.26
CA LEU A 123 -19.40 17.11 0.93
C LEU A 123 -19.92 18.54 0.70
N ALA A 124 -20.53 18.81 -0.46
CA ALA A 124 -21.01 20.14 -0.84
C ALA A 124 -22.04 20.70 0.16
N ASP A 125 -23.02 19.88 0.57
CA ASP A 125 -24.11 20.29 1.48
C ASP A 125 -23.63 20.62 2.89
N ARG A 126 -22.51 20.04 3.30
CA ARG A 126 -21.91 20.22 4.63
C ARG A 126 -20.66 21.12 4.61
N ALA A 127 -20.33 21.73 3.48
CA ALA A 127 -19.11 22.46 3.24
C ALA A 127 -18.86 23.66 4.20
N LYS A 128 -19.92 24.18 4.83
CA LYS A 128 -19.85 25.32 5.76
C LYS A 128 -19.84 24.91 7.24
N GLU A 129 -20.01 23.60 7.53
CA GLU A 129 -19.95 23.11 8.91
C GLU A 129 -18.50 22.93 9.38
N PRO A 130 -18.19 23.17 10.67
CA PRO A 130 -16.89 22.83 11.26
C PRO A 130 -16.61 21.34 11.09
N ILE A 131 -15.37 20.99 10.67
CA ILE A 131 -15.03 19.60 10.35
C ILE A 131 -14.90 18.70 11.58
N GLU A 132 -14.88 19.23 12.78
CA GLU A 132 -14.95 18.47 14.04
C GLU A 132 -16.21 17.57 14.12
N ARG A 133 -17.27 17.91 13.36
CA ARG A 133 -18.53 17.14 13.26
C ARG A 133 -18.53 16.07 12.17
N TYR A 134 -17.41 15.93 11.45
CA TYR A 134 -17.30 14.98 10.34
C TYR A 134 -16.96 13.58 10.86
N SER A 135 -17.51 12.55 10.18
CA SER A 135 -17.06 11.17 10.39
C SER A 135 -15.62 10.99 9.86
N GLY A 136 -14.93 9.93 10.30
CA GLY A 136 -13.58 9.61 9.83
C GLY A 136 -13.50 9.52 8.30
N GLY A 137 -14.50 8.89 7.67
CA GLY A 137 -14.57 8.79 6.20
C GLY A 137 -14.80 10.15 5.52
N MET A 138 -15.55 11.08 6.12
CA MET A 138 -15.71 12.45 5.62
C MET A 138 -14.41 13.24 5.74
N LEU A 139 -13.73 13.15 6.88
CA LEU A 139 -12.42 13.78 7.10
C LEU A 139 -11.38 13.28 6.10
N ARG A 140 -11.34 11.98 5.85
CA ARG A 140 -10.41 11.38 4.88
C ARG A 140 -10.67 11.87 3.46
N ARG A 141 -11.94 11.90 3.02
CA ARG A 141 -12.32 12.45 1.70
C ARG A 141 -11.95 13.91 1.56
N LEU A 142 -12.15 14.73 2.62
CA LEU A 142 -11.74 16.12 2.63
C LEU A 142 -10.21 16.27 2.60
N ASN A 143 -9.47 15.42 3.31
CA ASN A 143 -8.00 15.41 3.29
C ASN A 143 -7.45 15.11 1.90
N ILE A 144 -8.05 14.14 1.19
CA ILE A 144 -7.73 13.86 -0.23
C ILE A 144 -8.04 15.09 -1.09
N SER A 145 -9.22 15.72 -0.89
CA SER A 145 -9.61 16.91 -1.64
C SER A 145 -8.63 18.07 -1.49
N ALA A 146 -8.06 18.26 -0.30
CA ALA A 146 -7.01 19.26 -0.08
C ALA A 146 -5.73 18.94 -0.86
N GLY A 147 -5.34 17.67 -0.91
CA GLY A 147 -4.16 17.21 -1.65
C GLY A 147 -4.27 17.36 -3.17
N ILE A 148 -5.47 17.30 -3.74
CA ILE A 148 -5.69 17.37 -5.20
C ILE A 148 -6.22 18.70 -5.70
N LEU A 149 -6.55 19.66 -4.82
CA LEU A 149 -7.25 20.91 -5.14
C LEU A 149 -6.54 21.74 -6.23
N HIS A 150 -5.22 21.73 -6.23
CA HIS A 150 -4.40 22.50 -7.18
C HIS A 150 -4.22 21.80 -8.54
N GLY A 151 -4.75 20.58 -8.71
CA GLY A 151 -4.65 19.80 -9.95
C GLY A 151 -3.23 19.24 -10.18
N PRO A 152 -2.65 18.51 -9.24
CA PRO A 152 -1.30 17.97 -9.39
C PRO A 152 -1.23 16.88 -10.47
N ALA A 153 -0.10 16.78 -11.16
CA ALA A 153 0.17 15.69 -12.11
C ALA A 153 0.48 14.35 -11.42
N ILE A 154 0.87 14.38 -10.14
CA ILE A 154 1.26 13.23 -9.35
C ILE A 154 0.56 13.32 -8.00
N VAL A 155 -0.03 12.21 -7.53
CA VAL A 155 -0.67 12.12 -6.20
C VAL A 155 -0.05 10.98 -5.41
N LEU A 156 0.40 11.28 -4.19
CA LEU A 156 0.91 10.29 -3.24
C LEU A 156 -0.11 10.12 -2.11
N LEU A 157 -0.56 8.89 -1.89
CA LEU A 157 -1.54 8.54 -0.88
C LEU A 157 -0.90 7.54 0.10
N ASP A 158 -0.65 7.99 1.33
CA ASP A 158 -0.05 7.12 2.35
C ASP A 158 -1.14 6.52 3.23
N GLU A 159 -1.42 5.23 3.00
CA GLU A 159 -2.42 4.41 3.72
C GLU A 159 -3.78 5.13 3.91
N PRO A 160 -4.44 5.61 2.85
CA PRO A 160 -5.56 6.54 2.98
C PRO A 160 -6.84 5.93 3.54
N THR A 161 -6.90 4.62 3.73
CA THR A 161 -8.11 3.88 4.17
C THR A 161 -7.99 3.30 5.57
N VAL A 162 -6.84 3.44 6.21
CA VAL A 162 -6.61 2.91 7.56
C VAL A 162 -7.60 3.50 8.56
N GLY A 163 -8.21 2.61 9.37
CA GLY A 163 -9.16 2.98 10.42
C GLY A 163 -10.56 3.34 9.92
N LEU A 164 -10.87 3.08 8.65
CA LEU A 164 -12.19 3.35 8.06
C LEU A 164 -13.07 2.10 8.01
N ASP A 165 -14.37 2.33 8.11
CA ASP A 165 -15.38 1.30 7.85
C ASP A 165 -15.37 0.87 6.36
N PRO A 166 -15.92 -0.33 6.03
CA PRO A 166 -15.89 -0.87 4.66
C PRO A 166 -16.54 0.04 3.61
N GLN A 167 -17.62 0.76 3.97
CA GLN A 167 -18.33 1.65 3.05
C GLN A 167 -17.48 2.89 2.73
N SER A 168 -16.90 3.52 3.76
CA SER A 168 -15.98 4.66 3.61
C SER A 168 -14.72 4.27 2.82
N ARG A 169 -14.18 3.07 3.07
CA ARG A 169 -13.04 2.52 2.33
C ARG A 169 -13.37 2.39 0.84
N ALA A 170 -14.50 1.76 0.49
CA ALA A 170 -14.92 1.61 -0.91
C ALA A 170 -15.06 2.96 -1.62
N ALA A 171 -15.67 3.96 -0.97
CA ALA A 171 -15.82 5.30 -1.53
C ALA A 171 -14.47 6.00 -1.79
N ILE A 172 -13.45 5.76 -0.97
CA ILE A 172 -12.09 6.28 -1.19
C ILE A 172 -11.42 5.59 -2.37
N LEU A 173 -11.53 4.27 -2.51
CA LEU A 173 -10.97 3.56 -3.65
C LEU A 173 -11.56 4.06 -4.98
N ASP A 174 -12.88 4.30 -5.02
CA ASP A 174 -13.55 4.85 -6.20
C ASP A 174 -13.11 6.31 -6.49
N LEU A 175 -12.90 7.12 -5.45
CA LEU A 175 -12.33 8.47 -5.60
C LEU A 175 -10.91 8.42 -6.17
N VAL A 176 -10.05 7.52 -5.69
CA VAL A 176 -8.68 7.38 -6.20
C VAL A 176 -8.66 6.99 -7.68
N ARG A 177 -9.56 6.13 -8.14
CA ARG A 177 -9.72 5.83 -9.58
C ARG A 177 -10.09 7.06 -10.40
N THR A 178 -10.97 7.90 -9.86
CA THR A 178 -11.33 9.16 -10.53
C THR A 178 -10.13 10.11 -10.63
N ILE A 179 -9.30 10.19 -9.58
CA ILE A 179 -8.08 11.01 -9.56
C ILE A 179 -7.06 10.51 -10.58
N ALA A 180 -6.92 9.20 -10.71
CA ALA A 180 -5.94 8.58 -11.62
C ALA A 180 -6.22 8.86 -13.10
N ALA A 181 -7.45 9.21 -13.48
CA ALA A 181 -7.75 9.62 -14.84
C ALA A 181 -6.92 10.84 -15.30
N ASP A 182 -6.54 11.72 -14.36
CA ASP A 182 -5.84 12.97 -14.64
C ASP A 182 -4.41 13.02 -14.05
N ALA A 183 -4.01 12.04 -13.23
CA ALA A 183 -2.74 12.03 -12.50
C ALA A 183 -2.10 10.65 -12.42
N ALA A 184 -0.77 10.59 -12.22
CA ALA A 184 -0.11 9.39 -11.75
C ALA A 184 -0.32 9.24 -10.24
N VAL A 185 -0.68 8.07 -9.76
CA VAL A 185 -0.97 7.83 -8.34
C VAL A 185 0.00 6.80 -7.76
N VAL A 186 0.63 7.12 -6.64
CA VAL A 186 1.28 6.13 -5.77
C VAL A 186 0.38 5.91 -4.56
N TYR A 187 -0.03 4.67 -4.38
CA TYR A 187 -0.94 4.24 -3.32
C TYR A 187 -0.23 3.27 -2.39
N THR A 188 -0.01 3.65 -1.13
CA THR A 188 0.55 2.72 -0.15
C THR A 188 -0.56 2.03 0.63
N THR A 189 -0.41 0.75 0.86
CA THR A 189 -1.34 -0.04 1.67
C THR A 189 -0.66 -1.28 2.26
N HIS A 190 -1.24 -1.82 3.29
CA HIS A 190 -0.96 -3.17 3.79
C HIS A 190 -2.16 -4.11 3.57
N TYR A 191 -3.24 -3.65 2.93
CA TYR A 191 -4.41 -4.45 2.58
C TYR A 191 -4.28 -4.97 1.15
N LEU A 192 -4.27 -6.29 1.00
CA LEU A 192 -4.17 -6.98 -0.30
C LEU A 192 -5.37 -6.73 -1.19
N ASP A 193 -6.57 -6.77 -0.61
CA ASP A 193 -7.83 -6.55 -1.32
C ASP A 193 -7.91 -5.15 -1.96
N GLU A 194 -7.35 -4.14 -1.30
CA GLU A 194 -7.24 -2.80 -1.88
C GLU A 194 -6.28 -2.76 -3.05
N ALA A 195 -5.09 -3.35 -2.89
CA ALA A 195 -4.09 -3.40 -3.95
C ALA A 195 -4.63 -4.16 -5.18
N GLU A 196 -5.29 -5.30 -4.97
CA GLU A 196 -5.91 -6.09 -6.05
C GLU A 196 -7.06 -5.35 -6.75
N ARG A 197 -7.86 -4.60 -5.99
CA ARG A 197 -8.99 -3.85 -6.53
C ARG A 197 -8.58 -2.59 -7.28
N LEU A 198 -7.52 -1.90 -6.83
CA LEU A 198 -7.23 -0.53 -7.22
C LEU A 198 -6.05 -0.40 -8.18
N CYS A 199 -4.96 -1.14 -7.94
CA CYS A 199 -3.68 -0.87 -8.59
C CYS A 199 -3.57 -1.53 -9.98
N ASP A 200 -3.01 -0.80 -10.96
CA ASP A 200 -2.66 -1.33 -12.28
C ASP A 200 -1.39 -2.18 -12.20
N ARG A 201 -0.39 -1.69 -11.47
CA ARG A 201 0.83 -2.38 -11.10
C ARG A 201 1.13 -2.14 -9.64
N LEU A 202 1.86 -3.06 -9.03
CA LEU A 202 2.29 -2.91 -7.64
C LEU A 202 3.67 -3.50 -7.39
N ALA A 203 4.34 -2.98 -6.38
CA ALA A 203 5.51 -3.59 -5.77
C ALA A 203 5.16 -4.14 -4.38
N ILE A 204 5.59 -5.36 -4.12
CA ILE A 204 5.62 -5.94 -2.78
C ILE A 204 6.93 -5.49 -2.15
N ILE A 205 6.82 -4.73 -1.05
CA ILE A 205 7.98 -4.21 -0.33
C ILE A 205 8.02 -4.79 1.10
N ASP A 206 9.18 -5.29 1.52
CA ASP A 206 9.43 -5.70 2.89
C ASP A 206 10.88 -5.38 3.27
N HIS A 207 11.10 -5.00 4.55
CA HIS A 207 12.42 -4.64 5.08
C HIS A 207 13.22 -3.68 4.18
N GLY A 208 12.54 -2.72 3.55
CA GLY A 208 13.17 -1.70 2.70
C GLY A 208 13.58 -2.16 1.31
N ALA A 209 13.22 -3.35 0.88
CA ALA A 209 13.52 -3.90 -0.44
C ALA A 209 12.25 -4.25 -1.21
N VAL A 210 12.25 -4.03 -2.52
CA VAL A 210 11.21 -4.54 -3.43
C VAL A 210 11.47 -6.02 -3.66
N LEU A 211 10.53 -6.87 -3.26
CA LEU A 211 10.62 -8.32 -3.37
C LEU A 211 10.04 -8.83 -4.70
N ALA A 212 8.99 -8.18 -5.18
CA ALA A 212 8.36 -8.46 -6.47
C ALA A 212 7.67 -7.20 -6.99
N GLU A 213 7.60 -7.04 -8.30
CA GLU A 213 6.94 -5.93 -8.98
C GLU A 213 6.29 -6.43 -10.27
N GLY A 214 5.11 -5.91 -10.61
CA GLY A 214 4.42 -6.22 -11.86
C GLY A 214 2.94 -5.89 -11.82
N THR A 215 2.21 -6.27 -12.87
CA THR A 215 0.74 -6.28 -12.87
C THR A 215 0.23 -7.39 -11.94
N LEU A 216 -1.05 -7.34 -11.59
CA LEU A 216 -1.69 -8.41 -10.81
C LEU A 216 -1.53 -9.79 -11.50
N GLY A 217 -1.61 -9.82 -12.85
CA GLY A 217 -1.41 -11.02 -13.64
C GLY A 217 0.00 -11.59 -13.49
N ASP A 218 1.02 -10.71 -13.63
CA ASP A 218 2.44 -11.09 -13.51
C ASP A 218 2.74 -11.65 -12.10
N LEU A 219 2.21 -10.99 -11.07
CA LEU A 219 2.44 -11.38 -9.68
C LEU A 219 1.72 -12.68 -9.31
N ARG A 220 0.49 -12.89 -9.81
CA ARG A 220 -0.22 -14.17 -9.65
C ARG A 220 0.51 -15.30 -10.36
N GLN A 221 1.02 -15.07 -11.56
CA GLN A 221 1.85 -16.03 -12.26
C GLN A 221 3.16 -16.34 -11.51
N ALA A 222 3.80 -15.32 -10.92
CA ALA A 222 4.99 -15.50 -10.08
C ALA A 222 4.70 -16.25 -8.77
N ALA A 223 3.46 -16.13 -8.23
CA ALA A 223 3.01 -16.94 -7.10
C ALA A 223 3.05 -18.44 -7.43
N GLY A 224 2.90 -18.77 -8.72
CA GLY A 224 2.86 -20.13 -9.24
C GLY A 224 1.49 -20.79 -9.06
N GLU A 225 1.31 -21.95 -9.67
CA GLU A 225 0.08 -22.77 -9.55
C GLU A 225 -0.01 -23.54 -8.22
N ARG A 226 0.73 -23.10 -7.18
CA ARG A 226 0.81 -23.83 -5.92
C ARG A 226 -0.13 -23.24 -4.88
N GLU A 227 -0.90 -24.12 -4.25
CA GLU A 227 -1.76 -23.81 -3.11
C GLU A 227 -0.94 -23.72 -1.82
N ILE A 228 -1.46 -23.01 -0.81
CA ILE A 228 -0.87 -22.99 0.54
C ILE A 228 -1.77 -23.79 1.47
N VAL A 229 -1.20 -24.79 2.13
CA VAL A 229 -1.80 -25.49 3.25
C VAL A 229 -1.23 -24.90 4.54
N ALA A 230 -2.10 -24.29 5.33
CA ALA A 230 -1.78 -23.75 6.65
C ALA A 230 -2.36 -24.67 7.73
N LEU A 231 -1.52 -25.15 8.61
CA LEU A 231 -1.93 -25.93 9.78
C LEU A 231 -1.59 -25.15 11.04
N ARG A 232 -2.57 -24.83 11.86
CA ARG A 232 -2.38 -24.18 13.16
C ARG A 232 -2.64 -25.16 14.28
N GLY A 233 -1.82 -25.06 15.33
CA GLY A 233 -1.91 -26.03 16.42
C GLY A 233 -0.79 -25.87 17.45
N VAL A 234 -0.29 -27.02 17.91
CA VAL A 234 0.90 -27.08 18.77
C VAL A 234 1.80 -28.18 18.21
N PHE A 235 3.00 -27.82 17.77
CA PHE A 235 3.87 -28.69 17.00
C PHE A 235 5.30 -28.74 17.55
N GLN A 236 5.95 -29.89 17.39
CA GLN A 236 7.40 -30.03 17.50
C GLN A 236 8.04 -29.59 16.15
N SER A 237 8.14 -28.29 15.94
CA SER A 237 8.49 -27.71 14.65
C SER A 237 9.85 -28.16 14.09
N GLU A 238 10.82 -28.44 14.97
CA GLU A 238 12.17 -28.87 14.58
C GLU A 238 12.19 -30.24 13.88
N ALA A 239 11.20 -31.10 14.15
CA ALA A 239 11.10 -32.44 13.58
C ALA A 239 10.36 -32.47 12.22
N VAL A 240 9.64 -31.41 11.85
CA VAL A 240 8.82 -31.34 10.64
C VAL A 240 9.65 -31.54 9.36
N PRO A 241 10.81 -30.87 9.15
CA PRO A 241 11.61 -31.06 7.93
C PRO A 241 12.07 -32.51 7.74
N ALA A 242 12.44 -33.18 8.85
CA ALA A 242 12.89 -34.60 8.79
C ALA A 242 11.70 -35.54 8.50
N ALA A 243 10.53 -35.28 9.09
CA ALA A 243 9.33 -36.08 8.89
C ALA A 243 8.73 -35.94 7.48
N LEU A 244 8.86 -34.76 6.87
CA LEU A 244 8.37 -34.48 5.51
C LEU A 244 9.24 -35.16 4.44
N GLY A 245 10.53 -35.35 4.72
CA GLY A 245 11.48 -35.88 3.75
C GLY A 245 11.66 -34.95 2.53
N MET A 246 12.23 -35.48 1.44
CA MET A 246 12.39 -34.75 0.18
C MET A 246 11.18 -34.97 -0.74
N SER A 247 10.06 -34.29 -0.48
CA SER A 247 8.94 -34.30 -1.43
C SER A 247 9.10 -33.14 -2.44
N PRO A 248 9.16 -33.42 -3.75
CA PRO A 248 9.27 -32.37 -4.76
C PRO A 248 7.98 -31.52 -4.87
N ASP A 249 6.87 -32.05 -4.40
CA ASP A 249 5.54 -31.45 -4.51
C ASP A 249 5.14 -30.63 -3.26
N VAL A 250 5.93 -30.72 -2.17
CA VAL A 250 5.69 -29.97 -0.93
C VAL A 250 6.92 -29.16 -0.57
N GLN A 251 6.73 -27.85 -0.37
CA GLN A 251 7.76 -26.93 0.10
C GLN A 251 7.35 -26.33 1.44
N ILE A 252 8.21 -26.40 2.44
CA ILE A 252 7.98 -25.73 3.73
C ILE A 252 8.23 -24.24 3.56
N LEU A 253 7.22 -23.41 3.85
CA LEU A 253 7.34 -21.95 3.85
C LEU A 253 7.59 -21.41 5.27
N LYS A 254 6.95 -22.03 6.26
CA LYS A 254 7.08 -21.67 7.68
C LYS A 254 6.91 -22.89 8.55
N CYS A 255 7.70 -22.96 9.61
CA CYS A 255 7.61 -24.02 10.59
C CYS A 255 7.88 -23.44 11.98
N THR A 256 6.82 -23.27 12.77
CA THR A 256 6.87 -22.76 14.15
C THR A 256 6.07 -23.68 15.08
N ALA A 257 6.19 -23.47 16.38
CA ALA A 257 5.49 -24.29 17.36
C ALA A 257 3.95 -24.14 17.29
N ASP A 258 3.44 -23.08 16.67
CA ASP A 258 2.01 -22.76 16.56
C ASP A 258 1.46 -22.81 15.13
N GLU A 259 2.34 -22.78 14.10
CA GLU A 259 1.90 -22.72 12.71
C GLU A 259 2.89 -23.42 11.75
N LEU A 260 2.35 -24.25 10.88
CA LEU A 260 3.06 -24.86 9.75
C LEU A 260 2.44 -24.39 8.45
N LEU A 261 3.26 -23.84 7.52
CA LEU A 261 2.82 -23.42 6.19
C LEU A 261 3.57 -24.22 5.13
N PHE A 262 2.80 -24.85 4.27
CA PHE A 262 3.31 -25.64 3.15
C PHE A 262 2.81 -25.08 1.81
N SER A 263 3.69 -24.96 0.84
CA SER A 263 3.34 -24.72 -0.56
C SER A 263 3.26 -26.06 -1.28
N VAL A 264 2.10 -26.37 -1.85
CA VAL A 264 1.81 -27.65 -2.50
C VAL A 264 1.25 -27.44 -3.90
N ARG A 265 1.47 -28.39 -4.83
CA ARG A 265 0.86 -28.32 -6.16
C ARG A 265 -0.64 -28.60 -6.15
N SER A 266 -1.09 -29.47 -5.26
CA SER A 266 -2.50 -29.80 -5.07
C SER A 266 -2.73 -30.13 -3.61
N ALA A 267 -3.48 -29.27 -2.93
CA ALA A 267 -3.86 -29.51 -1.53
C ALA A 267 -4.71 -30.77 -1.39
N GLU A 268 -5.58 -31.07 -2.35
CA GLU A 268 -6.41 -32.28 -2.36
C GLU A 268 -5.57 -33.57 -2.25
N ARG A 269 -4.42 -33.61 -2.91
CA ARG A 269 -3.53 -34.77 -2.91
C ARG A 269 -2.63 -34.83 -1.67
N GLU A 270 -2.11 -33.69 -1.25
CA GLU A 270 -1.07 -33.61 -0.23
C GLU A 270 -1.62 -33.49 1.20
N LEU A 271 -2.86 -33.01 1.35
CA LEU A 271 -3.43 -32.68 2.66
C LEU A 271 -3.41 -33.87 3.64
N SER A 272 -3.81 -35.05 3.18
CA SER A 272 -3.84 -36.25 4.04
C SER A 272 -2.47 -36.62 4.59
N GLY A 273 -1.43 -36.52 3.76
CA GLY A 273 -0.04 -36.76 4.14
C GLY A 273 0.48 -35.71 5.13
N LEU A 274 0.21 -34.44 4.87
CA LEU A 274 0.58 -33.34 5.74
C LEU A 274 -0.12 -33.41 7.11
N MET A 275 -1.40 -33.80 7.13
CA MET A 275 -2.14 -34.01 8.36
C MET A 275 -1.60 -35.19 9.19
N ALA A 276 -1.21 -36.29 8.55
CA ALA A 276 -0.61 -37.44 9.23
C ALA A 276 0.75 -37.04 9.87
N ILE A 277 1.60 -36.33 9.14
CA ILE A 277 2.89 -35.84 9.64
C ILE A 277 2.67 -34.87 10.80
N ALA A 278 1.82 -33.85 10.63
CA ALA A 278 1.55 -32.85 11.66
C ALA A 278 0.92 -33.47 12.91
N GLY A 279 0.00 -34.44 12.74
CA GLY A 279 -0.62 -35.18 13.84
C GLY A 279 0.35 -36.07 14.62
N GLY A 280 1.39 -36.60 13.95
CA GLY A 280 2.49 -37.34 14.61
C GLY A 280 3.46 -36.45 15.39
N LEU A 281 3.49 -35.15 15.09
CA LEU A 281 4.40 -34.16 15.68
C LEU A 281 3.70 -33.18 16.63
N GLY A 282 2.38 -33.31 16.79
CA GLY A 282 1.62 -32.41 17.65
C GLY A 282 0.11 -32.51 17.45
N THR A 283 -0.58 -31.43 17.83
CA THR A 283 -2.03 -31.35 17.74
C THR A 283 -2.43 -30.29 16.70
N VAL A 284 -3.10 -30.68 15.63
CA VAL A 284 -3.70 -29.77 14.65
C VAL A 284 -5.05 -29.27 15.21
N ARG A 285 -5.26 -27.97 15.23
CA ARG A 285 -6.51 -27.32 15.66
C ARG A 285 -7.29 -26.74 14.50
N GLU A 286 -6.58 -26.22 13.50
CA GLU A 286 -7.18 -25.56 12.35
C GLU A 286 -6.41 -25.92 11.09
N VAL A 287 -7.14 -26.10 9.99
CA VAL A 287 -6.61 -26.32 8.64
C VAL A 287 -7.21 -25.30 7.71
N ALA A 288 -6.38 -24.58 6.98
CA ALA A 288 -6.80 -23.67 5.94
C ALA A 288 -6.06 -23.97 4.62
N ILE A 289 -6.80 -24.00 3.52
CA ILE A 289 -6.25 -24.13 2.17
C ILE A 289 -6.49 -22.80 1.45
N LYS A 290 -5.40 -22.19 0.97
CA LYS A 290 -5.46 -20.96 0.21
C LYS A 290 -5.09 -21.19 -1.24
N GLN A 291 -5.95 -20.77 -2.13
CA GLN A 291 -5.73 -20.81 -3.58
C GLN A 291 -4.63 -19.82 -3.99
N PRO A 292 -3.97 -20.03 -5.16
CA PRO A 292 -2.97 -19.09 -5.66
C PRO A 292 -3.49 -17.65 -5.68
N SER A 293 -2.83 -16.76 -4.94
CA SER A 293 -3.24 -15.37 -4.76
C SER A 293 -2.03 -14.49 -4.46
N LEU A 294 -2.20 -13.18 -4.46
CA LEU A 294 -1.16 -12.25 -4.01
C LEU A 294 -0.76 -12.51 -2.55
N GLU A 295 -1.70 -12.95 -1.71
CA GLU A 295 -1.40 -13.33 -0.33
C GLU A 295 -0.42 -14.51 -0.29
N ASN A 296 -0.62 -15.51 -1.16
CA ASN A 296 0.29 -16.65 -1.27
C ASN A 296 1.68 -16.21 -1.74
N LEU A 297 1.76 -15.30 -2.71
CA LEU A 297 3.03 -14.73 -3.14
C LEU A 297 3.72 -14.01 -1.98
N PHE A 298 2.97 -13.19 -1.24
CA PHE A 298 3.50 -12.45 -0.10
C PHE A 298 4.04 -13.43 0.98
N ILE A 299 3.27 -14.45 1.35
CA ILE A 299 3.70 -15.47 2.30
C ILE A 299 4.95 -16.21 1.80
N LYS A 300 4.99 -16.57 0.51
CA LYS A 300 6.14 -17.25 -0.10
C LYS A 300 7.41 -16.40 -0.04
N LEU A 301 7.30 -15.08 -0.25
CA LEU A 301 8.42 -14.14 -0.27
C LEU A 301 8.90 -13.76 1.14
N THR A 302 7.99 -13.67 2.13
CA THR A 302 8.28 -13.12 3.46
C THR A 302 8.23 -14.16 4.57
N GLY A 303 7.67 -15.35 4.32
CA GLY A 303 7.42 -16.39 5.32
C GLY A 303 6.32 -16.07 6.34
N ARG A 304 5.56 -14.98 6.13
CA ARG A 304 4.48 -14.52 7.04
C ARG A 304 3.32 -13.94 6.24
N ALA A 305 2.10 -14.01 6.79
CA ALA A 305 0.95 -13.32 6.23
C ALA A 305 1.06 -11.81 6.51
N LEU A 306 0.48 -10.98 5.60
CA LEU A 306 0.18 -9.59 5.92
C LEU A 306 -0.82 -9.63 7.10
N ARG A 307 -0.49 -8.97 8.20
CA ARG A 307 -1.41 -8.86 9.34
C ARG A 307 -2.55 -7.92 8.92
N GLU A 308 -3.76 -8.39 9.13
CA GLU A 308 -4.96 -7.57 9.09
C GLU A 308 -4.94 -6.46 10.15
#